data_111da089202c09bd027b05b27ec8b507
#
_entry.id   111da089202c09bd027b05b27ec8b507
#
_cell.length_a   1.000
_cell.length_b   1.000
_cell.length_c   1.000
_cell.angle_alpha   90.00
_cell.angle_beta   90.00
_cell.angle_gamma   90.00
#
_symmetry.space_group_name_H-M   'P 1'
#
loop_
_entity.id
_entity.type
_entity.pdbx_description
1 polymer ?
#
loop_
_entity_poly.entity_id
_entity_poly.type
_entity_poly.pdbx_seq_one_letter_code
_entity_poly.pdbx_strand_id
1 'polypeptide(L)'
;MGQILGDWRTLEEPILEANPGQGYTARALGDGAELLERCYASGLVFHPDDIRIAAENRGDVTWYRNIQNAPLYRRDLDIVGIAPDGGVASFCTIWFDDVTRTAYFEPVGTSPIHQRRGLGKAVMCEGLRRLKRMGAIMAFVGGYTPAANALYSSVGFRQYALSEPWKKKL
;
A
#
# COMPACT_ATOMS: atom_id res chain seq x y z
N MET A 1 4.05 1.82 -22.72
CA MET A 1 4.59 0.99 -21.62
C MET A 1 5.34 1.95 -20.72
N GLY A 2 4.80 2.27 -19.53
CA GLY A 2 5.40 3.26 -18.63
C GLY A 2 6.69 2.74 -18.01
N GLN A 3 7.65 3.63 -17.81
CA GLN A 3 8.84 3.33 -17.01
C GLN A 3 8.44 3.17 -15.56
N ILE A 4 8.94 2.12 -14.90
CA ILE A 4 8.75 1.92 -13.47
C ILE A 4 9.84 2.72 -12.77
N LEU A 5 9.45 3.68 -11.94
CA LEU A 5 10.36 4.41 -11.09
C LEU A 5 10.51 3.64 -9.77
N GLY A 6 11.73 3.21 -9.47
CA GLY A 6 12.07 2.70 -8.16
C GLY A 6 12.38 3.85 -7.22
N ASP A 7 11.65 3.92 -6.11
CA ASP A 7 11.85 4.93 -5.07
C ASP A 7 12.28 4.26 -3.76
N TRP A 8 13.15 4.92 -3.01
CA TRP A 8 13.63 4.46 -1.71
C TRP A 8 13.62 5.58 -0.67
N ARG A 9 13.58 5.20 0.59
CA ARG A 9 13.87 6.10 1.70
C ARG A 9 14.59 5.37 2.84
N THR A 10 15.45 6.09 3.59
CA THR A 10 15.97 5.61 4.87
C THR A 10 14.93 5.81 5.98
N LEU A 11 14.89 4.89 6.95
CA LEU A 11 14.06 5.00 8.15
C LEU A 11 14.77 5.75 9.29
N GLU A 12 16.02 6.19 9.10
CA GLU A 12 16.71 7.10 10.00
C GLU A 12 16.07 8.48 10.00
N GLU A 13 15.63 8.95 8.84
CA GLU A 13 14.94 10.22 8.69
C GLU A 13 13.60 10.25 9.48
N PRO A 14 13.20 11.44 9.96
CA PRO A 14 11.89 11.61 10.58
C PRO A 14 10.77 11.19 9.66
N ILE A 15 9.74 10.52 10.22
CA ILE A 15 8.54 10.19 9.50
C ILE A 15 7.52 11.29 9.77
N LEU A 16 6.97 11.84 8.68
CA LEU A 16 6.01 12.92 8.76
C LEU A 16 4.73 12.46 9.50
N GLU A 17 4.16 13.34 10.28
CA GLU A 17 2.80 13.15 10.75
C GLU A 17 1.85 13.33 9.58
N ALA A 18 0.99 12.35 9.39
CA ALA A 18 -0.06 12.40 8.38
C ALA A 18 -1.35 11.92 9.03
N ASN A 19 -2.29 12.83 9.15
CA ASN A 19 -3.61 12.51 9.64
C ASN A 19 -4.52 12.21 8.43
N PRO A 20 -5.26 11.10 8.46
CA PRO A 20 -6.34 10.88 7.52
C PRO A 20 -7.39 11.99 7.72
N GLY A 21 -8.17 12.29 6.68
CA GLY A 21 -9.26 13.26 6.79
C GLY A 21 -10.22 12.94 7.94
N GLN A 22 -11.06 13.91 8.30
CA GLN A 22 -11.99 13.77 9.42
C GLN A 22 -12.87 12.52 9.29
N GLY A 23 -12.95 11.73 10.35
CA GLY A 23 -13.71 10.48 10.42
C GLY A 23 -13.00 9.25 9.82
N TYR A 24 -11.82 9.41 9.21
CA TYR A 24 -11.01 8.30 8.72
C TYR A 24 -10.00 7.85 9.78
N THR A 25 -9.64 6.56 9.74
CA THR A 25 -8.58 6.01 10.61
C THR A 25 -7.60 5.19 9.79
N ALA A 26 -6.31 5.19 10.17
CA ALA A 26 -5.29 4.33 9.57
C ALA A 26 -4.80 3.32 10.63
N ARG A 27 -4.91 2.03 10.33
CA ARG A 27 -4.54 0.93 11.22
C ARG A 27 -4.22 -0.36 10.45
N ALA A 28 -3.80 -1.40 11.15
CA ALA A 28 -3.67 -2.73 10.52
C ALA A 28 -5.03 -3.28 10.10
N LEU A 29 -5.02 -4.07 9.02
CA LEU A 29 -6.17 -4.78 8.50
C LEU A 29 -6.74 -5.74 9.55
N GLY A 30 -8.06 -5.73 9.71
CA GLY A 30 -8.81 -6.66 10.54
C GLY A 30 -9.11 -7.99 9.84
N ASP A 31 -9.96 -8.80 10.47
CA ASP A 31 -10.43 -10.09 9.96
C ASP A 31 -11.87 -10.04 9.45
N GLY A 32 -12.33 -11.17 8.95
CA GLY A 32 -13.73 -11.39 8.60
C GLY A 32 -14.21 -10.44 7.50
N ALA A 33 -15.26 -9.68 7.77
CA ALA A 33 -15.87 -8.78 6.80
C ALA A 33 -14.91 -7.71 6.26
N GLU A 34 -13.94 -7.27 7.06
CA GLU A 34 -12.97 -6.27 6.62
C GLU A 34 -12.03 -6.79 5.53
N LEU A 35 -11.73 -8.08 5.54
CA LEU A 35 -10.97 -8.71 4.46
C LEU A 35 -11.74 -8.65 3.13
N LEU A 36 -13.05 -8.84 3.15
CA LEU A 36 -13.90 -8.69 1.97
C LEU A 36 -13.85 -7.24 1.45
N GLU A 37 -13.94 -6.27 2.36
CA GLU A 37 -13.83 -4.83 2.00
C GLU A 37 -12.44 -4.48 1.46
N ARG A 38 -11.37 -5.09 1.98
CA ARG A 38 -10.01 -4.93 1.46
C ARG A 38 -9.89 -5.47 0.02
N CYS A 39 -10.48 -6.62 -0.26
CA CYS A 39 -10.52 -7.19 -1.60
C CYS A 39 -11.35 -6.32 -2.56
N TYR A 40 -12.49 -5.82 -2.11
CA TYR A 40 -13.32 -4.88 -2.87
C TYR A 40 -12.57 -3.60 -3.23
N ALA A 41 -11.92 -2.98 -2.24
CA ALA A 41 -11.11 -1.78 -2.43
C ALA A 41 -9.99 -2.00 -3.45
N SER A 42 -9.37 -3.20 -3.47
CA SER A 42 -8.35 -3.54 -4.46
C SER A 42 -8.90 -3.51 -5.89
N GLY A 43 -10.10 -4.08 -6.10
CA GLY A 43 -10.78 -4.01 -7.39
C GLY A 43 -11.06 -2.58 -7.84
N LEU A 44 -11.60 -1.74 -6.95
CA LEU A 44 -11.88 -0.33 -7.25
C LEU A 44 -10.63 0.48 -7.61
N VAL A 45 -9.49 0.16 -7.00
CA VAL A 45 -8.23 0.87 -7.23
C VAL A 45 -7.57 0.47 -8.54
N PHE A 46 -7.50 -0.84 -8.82
CA PHE A 46 -6.75 -1.34 -9.97
C PHE A 46 -7.60 -1.56 -11.22
N HIS A 47 -8.93 -1.55 -11.07
CA HIS A 47 -9.90 -1.65 -12.16
C HIS A 47 -11.01 -0.60 -12.01
N PRO A 48 -10.66 0.70 -12.00
CA PRO A 48 -11.63 1.76 -11.70
C PRO A 48 -12.77 1.86 -12.71
N ASP A 49 -12.56 1.37 -13.93
CA ASP A 49 -13.54 1.40 -15.02
C ASP A 49 -14.46 0.15 -15.05
N ASP A 50 -14.21 -0.84 -14.17
CA ASP A 50 -15.03 -2.06 -14.11
C ASP A 50 -15.38 -2.46 -12.66
N ILE A 51 -16.49 -1.95 -12.18
CA ILE A 51 -17.03 -2.24 -10.83
C ILE A 51 -17.33 -3.74 -10.60
N ARG A 52 -17.52 -4.52 -11.67
CA ARG A 52 -17.80 -5.96 -11.55
C ARG A 52 -16.60 -6.69 -10.97
N ILE A 53 -15.38 -6.31 -11.36
CA ILE A 53 -14.15 -6.89 -10.81
C ILE A 53 -14.06 -6.63 -9.30
N ALA A 54 -14.43 -5.43 -8.84
CA ALA A 54 -14.46 -5.13 -7.42
C ALA A 54 -15.48 -6.01 -6.67
N ALA A 55 -16.67 -6.20 -7.25
CA ALA A 55 -17.71 -7.06 -6.66
C ALA A 55 -17.28 -8.55 -6.63
N GLU A 56 -16.63 -9.04 -7.66
CA GLU A 56 -16.05 -10.39 -7.72
C GLU A 56 -14.96 -10.58 -6.67
N ASN A 57 -14.05 -9.62 -6.53
CA ASN A 57 -13.00 -9.63 -5.51
C ASN A 57 -13.57 -9.64 -4.09
N ARG A 58 -14.71 -8.99 -3.84
CA ARG A 58 -15.42 -9.05 -2.56
C ARG A 58 -16.02 -10.43 -2.31
N GLY A 59 -16.44 -11.13 -3.35
CA GLY A 59 -17.02 -12.47 -3.28
C GLY A 59 -16.00 -13.59 -3.05
N ASP A 60 -14.75 -13.38 -3.45
CA ASP A 60 -13.67 -14.37 -3.31
C ASP A 60 -12.40 -13.75 -2.72
N VAL A 61 -12.09 -14.14 -1.49
CA VAL A 61 -10.89 -13.70 -0.77
C VAL A 61 -9.73 -14.69 -0.86
N THR A 62 -9.89 -15.78 -1.60
CA THR A 62 -8.88 -16.85 -1.66
C THR A 62 -7.54 -16.33 -2.12
N TRP A 63 -7.51 -15.48 -3.13
CA TRP A 63 -6.29 -14.86 -3.64
C TRP A 63 -5.58 -14.01 -2.58
N TYR A 64 -6.34 -13.30 -1.72
CA TYR A 64 -5.75 -12.47 -0.67
C TYR A 64 -5.24 -13.30 0.50
N ARG A 65 -5.92 -14.40 0.83
CA ARG A 65 -5.41 -15.38 1.81
C ARG A 65 -4.09 -16.00 1.37
N ASN A 66 -3.91 -16.23 0.07
CA ASN A 66 -2.63 -16.67 -0.47
C ASN A 66 -1.52 -15.63 -0.24
N ILE A 67 -1.83 -14.33 -0.36
CA ILE A 67 -0.91 -13.24 0.01
C ILE A 67 -0.59 -13.31 1.50
N GLN A 68 -1.60 -13.49 2.36
CA GLN A 68 -1.42 -13.58 3.81
C GLN A 68 -0.57 -14.81 4.25
N ASN A 69 -0.50 -15.84 3.42
CA ASN A 69 0.32 -17.02 3.67
C ASN A 69 1.76 -16.90 3.11
N ALA A 70 2.09 -15.79 2.45
CA ALA A 70 3.43 -15.59 1.91
C ALA A 70 4.47 -15.36 3.03
N PRO A 71 5.72 -15.86 2.88
CA PRO A 71 6.72 -15.86 3.98
C PRO A 71 7.05 -14.50 4.57
N LEU A 72 7.01 -13.43 3.78
CA LEU A 72 7.31 -12.07 4.23
C LEU A 72 6.07 -11.27 4.60
N TYR A 73 4.87 -11.86 4.49
CA TYR A 73 3.65 -11.18 4.91
C TYR A 73 3.61 -11.01 6.43
N ARG A 74 3.24 -9.80 6.83
CA ARG A 74 3.01 -9.47 8.24
C ARG A 74 1.71 -8.71 8.37
N ARG A 75 0.81 -9.23 9.18
CA ARG A 75 -0.50 -8.63 9.40
C ARG A 75 -0.42 -7.22 9.99
N ASP A 76 0.53 -6.99 10.87
CA ASP A 76 0.78 -5.68 11.48
C ASP A 76 1.38 -4.66 10.49
N LEU A 77 1.78 -5.09 9.30
CA LEU A 77 2.25 -4.27 8.18
C LEU A 77 1.30 -4.23 6.98
N ASP A 78 0.12 -4.81 7.12
CA ASP A 78 -0.98 -4.69 6.16
C ASP A 78 -1.91 -3.57 6.64
N ILE A 79 -1.65 -2.34 6.19
CA ILE A 79 -2.29 -1.13 6.71
C ILE A 79 -3.48 -0.75 5.84
N VAL A 80 -4.58 -0.39 6.48
CA VAL A 80 -5.79 0.11 5.83
C VAL A 80 -6.20 1.47 6.36
N GLY A 81 -6.76 2.28 5.48
CA GLY A 81 -7.49 3.49 5.81
C GLY A 81 -8.98 3.20 5.80
N ILE A 82 -9.62 3.31 6.96
CA ILE A 82 -11.05 3.02 7.14
C ILE A 82 -11.84 4.31 7.02
N ALA A 83 -12.88 4.28 6.19
CA ALA A 83 -13.82 5.39 6.01
C ALA A 83 -14.83 5.46 7.18
N PRO A 84 -15.56 6.59 7.32
CA PRO A 84 -16.55 6.76 8.39
C PRO A 84 -17.69 5.73 8.37
N ASP A 85 -17.98 5.14 7.21
CA ASP A 85 -18.98 4.08 7.03
C ASP A 85 -18.45 2.66 7.34
N GLY A 86 -17.16 2.55 7.72
CA GLY A 86 -16.50 1.29 8.02
C GLY A 86 -15.86 0.59 6.82
N GLY A 87 -16.01 1.12 5.60
CA GLY A 87 -15.40 0.55 4.40
C GLY A 87 -13.91 0.81 4.31
N VAL A 88 -13.19 -0.06 3.58
CA VAL A 88 -11.76 0.15 3.28
C VAL A 88 -11.61 1.17 2.15
N ALA A 89 -11.13 2.35 2.49
CA ALA A 89 -10.94 3.48 1.57
C ALA A 89 -9.54 3.53 0.94
N SER A 90 -8.54 3.07 1.67
CA SER A 90 -7.13 3.07 1.23
C SER A 90 -6.40 1.89 1.86
N PHE A 91 -5.29 1.49 1.26
CA PHE A 91 -4.49 0.38 1.77
C PHE A 91 -3.03 0.50 1.37
N CYS A 92 -2.20 -0.22 2.14
CA CYS A 92 -0.77 -0.33 1.91
C CYS A 92 -0.30 -1.64 2.54
N THR A 93 0.03 -2.65 1.73
CA THR A 93 0.65 -3.88 2.21
C THR A 93 2.16 -3.72 2.13
N ILE A 94 2.88 -4.14 3.18
CA ILE A 94 4.32 -3.94 3.29
C ILE A 94 4.98 -5.28 3.54
N TRP A 95 5.90 -5.63 2.68
CA TRP A 95 6.74 -6.81 2.77
C TRP A 95 8.01 -6.45 3.53
N PHE A 96 8.31 -7.13 4.62
CA PHE A 96 9.47 -6.83 5.46
C PHE A 96 10.37 -8.04 5.61
N ASP A 97 11.62 -7.87 5.21
CA ASP A 97 12.69 -8.83 5.45
C ASP A 97 13.49 -8.38 6.68
N ASP A 98 13.41 -9.14 7.76
CA ASP A 98 14.07 -8.86 9.03
C ASP A 98 15.58 -9.16 9.00
N VAL A 99 16.06 -9.96 8.05
CA VAL A 99 17.48 -10.27 7.86
C VAL A 99 18.21 -9.07 7.24
N THR A 100 17.69 -8.55 6.12
CA THR A 100 18.24 -7.37 5.46
C THR A 100 17.77 -6.06 6.11
N ARG A 101 16.72 -6.12 6.94
CA ARG A 101 16.04 -4.98 7.57
C ARG A 101 15.48 -4.00 6.54
N THR A 102 15.07 -4.51 5.39
CA THR A 102 14.48 -3.73 4.30
C THR A 102 13.01 -4.05 4.12
N ALA A 103 12.26 -3.10 3.58
CA ALA A 103 10.85 -3.27 3.32
C ALA A 103 10.45 -2.81 1.92
N TYR A 104 9.42 -3.44 1.35
CA TYR A 104 8.84 -3.06 0.06
C TYR A 104 7.35 -2.81 0.20
N PHE A 105 6.89 -1.66 -0.30
CA PHE A 105 5.49 -1.23 -0.25
C PHE A 105 4.78 -1.67 -1.53
N GLU A 106 3.96 -2.72 -1.45
CA GLU A 106 3.19 -3.24 -2.58
C GLU A 106 2.06 -4.17 -2.10
N PRO A 107 0.81 -3.92 -2.50
CA PRO A 107 0.32 -2.77 -3.25
C PRO A 107 0.03 -1.55 -2.35
N VAL A 108 -0.02 -0.37 -2.97
CA VAL A 108 -0.52 0.87 -2.35
C VAL A 108 -1.69 1.40 -3.17
N GLY A 109 -2.81 1.73 -2.53
CA GLY A 109 -3.97 2.22 -3.24
C GLY A 109 -4.94 3.04 -2.40
N THR A 110 -5.72 3.89 -3.09
CA THR A 110 -6.84 4.64 -2.51
C THR A 110 -7.99 4.62 -3.49
N SER A 111 -9.15 4.14 -3.04
CA SER A 111 -10.38 4.09 -3.84
C SER A 111 -10.72 5.45 -4.44
N PRO A 112 -11.17 5.53 -5.71
CA PRO A 112 -11.37 6.79 -6.43
C PRO A 112 -12.18 7.83 -5.65
N ILE A 113 -13.29 7.43 -5.02
CA ILE A 113 -14.19 8.32 -4.26
C ILE A 113 -13.58 8.85 -2.96
N HIS A 114 -12.47 8.26 -2.49
CA HIS A 114 -11.76 8.65 -1.27
C HIS A 114 -10.42 9.33 -1.53
N GLN A 115 -10.06 9.56 -2.80
CA GLN A 115 -8.82 10.23 -3.17
C GLN A 115 -8.78 11.69 -2.72
N ARG A 116 -7.58 12.29 -2.71
CA ARG A 116 -7.32 13.71 -2.36
C ARG A 116 -7.71 14.09 -0.92
N ARG A 117 -7.85 13.11 -0.03
CA ARG A 117 -8.15 13.28 1.40
C ARG A 117 -6.96 12.95 2.32
N GLY A 118 -5.76 12.80 1.78
CA GLY A 118 -4.56 12.48 2.55
C GLY A 118 -4.41 11.00 2.96
N LEU A 119 -5.34 10.12 2.58
CA LEU A 119 -5.38 8.72 3.03
C LEU A 119 -4.16 7.92 2.60
N GLY A 120 -3.73 8.01 1.35
CA GLY A 120 -2.53 7.32 0.87
C GLY A 120 -1.30 7.71 1.69
N LYS A 121 -1.16 9.01 2.00
CA LYS A 121 -0.09 9.50 2.87
C LYS A 121 -0.22 8.94 4.29
N ALA A 122 -1.42 8.90 4.85
CA ALA A 122 -1.67 8.43 6.21
C ALA A 122 -1.32 6.94 6.38
N VAL A 123 -1.78 6.06 5.47
CA VAL A 123 -1.49 4.61 5.53
C VAL A 123 0.00 4.33 5.34
N MET A 124 0.68 5.03 4.42
CA MET A 124 2.12 4.88 4.23
C MET A 124 2.92 5.37 5.45
N CYS A 125 2.59 6.52 6.02
CA CYS A 125 3.26 7.03 7.21
C CYS A 125 3.05 6.12 8.42
N GLU A 126 1.87 5.52 8.59
CA GLU A 126 1.63 4.52 9.64
C GLU A 126 2.49 3.27 9.42
N GLY A 127 2.56 2.78 8.19
CA GLY A 127 3.44 1.67 7.83
C GLY A 127 4.92 1.97 8.11
N LEU A 128 5.40 3.14 7.71
CA LEU A 128 6.78 3.59 7.98
C LEU A 128 7.07 3.68 9.48
N ARG A 129 6.12 4.19 10.29
CA ARG A 129 6.28 4.23 11.76
C ARG A 129 6.41 2.83 12.36
N ARG A 130 5.61 1.87 11.89
CA ARG A 130 5.70 0.47 12.33
C ARG A 130 7.03 -0.16 11.95
N LEU A 131 7.45 -0.01 10.70
CA LEU A 131 8.76 -0.47 10.22
C LEU A 131 9.91 0.10 11.06
N LYS A 132 9.89 1.40 11.36
CA LYS A 132 10.92 2.04 12.20
C LYS A 132 10.98 1.43 13.60
N ARG A 133 9.82 1.16 14.23
CA ARG A 133 9.77 0.47 15.54
C ARG A 133 10.30 -0.96 15.46
N MET A 134 10.16 -1.63 14.32
CA MET A 134 10.67 -2.98 14.08
C MET A 134 12.17 -3.01 13.74
N GLY A 135 12.79 -1.84 13.62
CA GLY A 135 14.21 -1.71 13.32
C GLY A 135 14.54 -1.79 11.83
N ALA A 136 13.58 -1.64 10.94
CA ALA A 136 13.87 -1.49 9.51
C ALA A 136 14.75 -0.27 9.26
N ILE A 137 15.68 -0.38 8.30
CA ILE A 137 16.63 0.68 7.96
C ILE A 137 16.28 1.36 6.63
N MET A 138 15.62 0.63 5.74
CA MET A 138 15.32 1.12 4.40
C MET A 138 13.97 0.60 3.89
N ALA A 139 13.27 1.44 3.16
CA ALA A 139 12.02 1.10 2.49
C ALA A 139 12.07 1.46 1.00
N PHE A 140 11.42 0.65 0.20
CA PHE A 140 11.31 0.75 -1.25
C PHE A 140 9.85 0.75 -1.71
N VAL A 141 9.59 1.37 -2.86
CA VAL A 141 8.28 1.35 -3.53
C VAL A 141 8.48 1.52 -5.03
N GLY A 142 7.60 0.95 -5.84
CA GLY A 142 7.58 1.17 -7.29
C GLY A 142 6.41 2.06 -7.72
N GLY A 143 6.70 3.15 -8.47
CA GLY A 143 5.69 4.08 -8.98
C GLY A 143 5.43 3.89 -10.46
N TYR A 144 4.16 3.67 -10.83
CA TYR A 144 3.73 3.45 -12.22
C TYR A 144 3.00 4.65 -12.82
N THR A 145 2.63 5.62 -11.99
CA THR A 145 1.87 6.81 -12.42
C THR A 145 2.43 8.07 -11.78
N PRO A 146 2.24 9.24 -12.41
CA PRO A 146 2.64 10.52 -11.82
C PRO A 146 2.01 10.76 -10.44
N ALA A 147 0.76 10.34 -10.24
CA ALA A 147 0.06 10.50 -8.96
C ALA A 147 0.68 9.62 -7.85
N ALA A 148 1.07 8.37 -8.17
CA ALA A 148 1.77 7.48 -7.25
C ALA A 148 3.14 8.06 -6.87
N ASN A 149 3.93 8.49 -7.85
CA ASN A 149 5.24 9.09 -7.62
C ASN A 149 5.16 10.37 -6.77
N ALA A 150 4.15 11.22 -7.00
CA ALA A 150 3.92 12.40 -6.15
C ALA A 150 3.57 12.03 -4.71
N LEU A 151 2.76 10.97 -4.51
CA LEU A 151 2.48 10.44 -3.17
C LEU A 151 3.77 9.97 -2.49
N TYR A 152 4.57 9.14 -3.15
CA TYR A 152 5.81 8.57 -2.58
C TYR A 152 6.83 9.65 -2.23
N SER A 153 7.04 10.61 -3.13
CA SER A 153 7.87 11.78 -2.84
C SER A 153 7.35 12.56 -1.62
N SER A 154 6.03 12.73 -1.47
CA SER A 154 5.41 13.46 -0.36
C SER A 154 5.61 12.81 1.01
N VAL A 155 5.96 11.53 1.06
CA VAL A 155 6.29 10.78 2.29
C VAL A 155 7.78 10.46 2.41
N GLY A 156 8.62 11.16 1.61
CA GLY A 156 10.08 11.15 1.74
C GLY A 156 10.79 10.06 0.95
N PHE A 157 10.12 9.36 0.05
CA PHE A 157 10.81 8.50 -0.90
C PHE A 157 11.50 9.34 -1.98
N ARG A 158 12.66 8.87 -2.43
CA ARG A 158 13.49 9.51 -3.46
C ARG A 158 13.71 8.52 -4.59
N GLN A 159 13.58 8.99 -5.81
CA GLN A 159 13.86 8.19 -6.99
C GLN A 159 15.32 7.77 -7.03
N TYR A 160 15.58 6.47 -7.29
CA TYR A 160 16.96 5.96 -7.35
C TYR A 160 17.29 5.24 -8.66
N ALA A 161 16.33 4.66 -9.35
CA ALA A 161 16.57 3.95 -10.59
C ALA A 161 15.35 3.97 -11.52
N LEU A 162 15.62 3.95 -12.81
CA LEU A 162 14.67 3.52 -13.82
C LEU A 162 14.81 2.00 -13.93
N SER A 163 13.80 1.23 -13.57
CA SER A 163 13.80 -0.20 -13.84
C SER A 163 13.27 -0.46 -15.24
N GLU A 164 14.05 -1.16 -16.05
CA GLU A 164 13.59 -1.68 -17.34
C GLU A 164 13.08 -3.11 -17.12
N PRO A 165 11.88 -3.45 -17.60
CA PRO A 165 11.37 -4.81 -17.49
C PRO A 165 12.19 -5.74 -18.37
N TRP A 166 12.73 -6.80 -17.77
CA TRP A 166 13.39 -7.87 -18.53
C TRP A 166 12.36 -8.65 -19.33
N LYS A 167 12.57 -8.76 -20.65
CA LYS A 167 11.76 -9.59 -21.54
C LYS A 167 12.65 -10.72 -22.10
N LYS A 168 12.32 -11.95 -21.76
CA LYS A 168 12.87 -13.13 -22.43
C LYS A 168 11.95 -13.49 -23.59
N LYS A 169 12.45 -13.50 -24.84
CA LYS A 169 11.78 -14.20 -25.93
C LYS A 169 11.96 -15.69 -25.69
N LEU A 170 10.86 -16.39 -25.55
CA LEU A 170 10.82 -17.85 -25.56
C LEU A 170 10.89 -18.36 -26.98
#